data_f8256b98bce64dc32bcb70c9cdb26482
#
_entry.id   f8256b98bce64dc32bcb70c9cdb26482
#
_cell.length_a   1.000
_cell.length_b   1.000
_cell.length_c   1.000
_cell.angle_alpha   90.00
_cell.angle_beta   90.00
_cell.angle_gamma   90.00
#
_symmetry.space_group_name_H-M   'P 1'
#
loop_
_entity.id
_entity.type
_entity.pdbx_description
1 polymer ?
#
loop_
_entity_poly.entity_id
_entity_poly.type
_entity_poly.pdbx_seq_one_letter_code
_entity_poly.pdbx_strand_id
1 'polypeptide(L)'
;MKKALAFLTALVLLLCALPMAMADEQPDITSWILAKDPAAVTGTVRFWIPFKGSQGMDDMIAEFNQTYPNVKVELTSYNNNSDGNLAVDAALMAGEIDVLASFGLANAYRRWENSLYMELTDYIEKYNINLVDNWGTDVYKYDDTYYTFPCGGLSYYVSINMTDWNEAGLGELPTEWTWDEYLAACAAMTKKDEAGNTVLYGGSDYHSVNYFTYVWYQVYGHDQYFGEDGLSNFTDPLIVNALKREIKAEVEDKIWYPLEVYRNDNIQTQDVFMGHTAASAISPNMVRFIRDTSKYPTQWITGFAPWPVEEKGQTNYMAGVSNFSHAGIAANCADEEAAWYWLAWYSTYGSRYLICAGHQSSWKGTDTNALVDLVFGSEENAEKLVDVESFKRVVVNYDNPPYTDVNKAINEYTRYAHQGLMTAEEAMAQAKQIADEAIKNAD
;
A
#
# COMPACT_ATOMS: atom_id res chain seq x y z
N MET A 1 33.71 13.33 -15.03
CA MET A 1 33.99 12.32 -16.05
C MET A 1 34.37 10.93 -15.49
N LYS A 2 35.36 10.80 -14.58
CA LYS A 2 35.71 9.45 -14.02
C LYS A 2 34.66 8.81 -13.10
N LYS A 3 33.81 9.60 -12.40
CA LYS A 3 32.76 9.10 -11.53
C LYS A 3 31.49 8.66 -12.31
N ALA A 4 31.16 9.34 -13.40
CA ALA A 4 30.03 8.97 -14.25
C ALA A 4 30.29 7.65 -15.01
N LEU A 5 31.56 7.42 -15.43
CA LEU A 5 31.95 6.18 -16.10
C LEU A 5 31.97 4.97 -15.13
N ALA A 6 32.26 5.22 -13.83
CA ALA A 6 32.22 4.17 -12.80
C ALA A 6 30.79 3.72 -12.46
N PHE A 7 29.82 4.65 -12.55
CA PHE A 7 28.41 4.33 -12.28
C PHE A 7 27.75 3.57 -13.44
N LEU A 8 28.07 3.94 -14.68
CA LEU A 8 27.59 3.20 -15.86
C LEU A 8 28.17 1.77 -15.90
N THR A 9 29.45 1.59 -15.48
CA THR A 9 30.05 0.25 -15.34
C THR A 9 29.51 -0.51 -14.15
N ALA A 10 29.08 0.15 -13.06
CA ALA A 10 28.44 -0.51 -11.93
C ALA A 10 27.01 -0.99 -12.26
N LEU A 11 26.24 -0.19 -13.01
CA LEU A 11 24.90 -0.58 -13.47
C LEU A 11 24.96 -1.79 -14.42
N VAL A 12 25.94 -1.82 -15.33
CA VAL A 12 26.19 -2.96 -16.23
C VAL A 12 26.78 -4.16 -15.50
N LEU A 13 27.56 -3.94 -14.41
CA LEU A 13 28.16 -5.03 -13.62
C LEU A 13 27.18 -5.60 -12.57
N LEU A 14 26.19 -4.83 -12.09
CA LEU A 14 25.09 -5.38 -11.28
C LEU A 14 24.18 -6.34 -12.08
N LEU A 15 24.02 -6.09 -13.38
CA LEU A 15 23.32 -7.02 -14.31
C LEU A 15 24.11 -8.30 -14.58
N CYS A 16 25.42 -8.34 -14.29
CA CYS A 16 26.29 -9.50 -14.57
C CYS A 16 26.59 -10.38 -13.33
N ALA A 17 26.14 -10.01 -12.13
CA ALA A 17 26.51 -10.67 -10.85
C ALA A 17 25.38 -11.47 -10.19
N LEU A 18 24.29 -11.76 -10.89
CA LEU A 18 23.24 -12.64 -10.38
C LEU A 18 23.68 -14.12 -10.48
N PRO A 19 23.55 -14.93 -9.42
CA PRO A 19 23.81 -16.36 -9.51
C PRO A 19 22.79 -17.00 -10.45
N MET A 20 23.27 -17.77 -11.43
CA MET A 20 22.46 -18.60 -12.32
C MET A 20 21.69 -19.65 -11.49
N ALA A 21 20.47 -19.33 -11.12
CA ALA A 21 19.46 -20.28 -10.74
C ALA A 21 18.30 -20.10 -11.73
N MET A 22 18.18 -21.07 -12.64
CA MET A 22 17.14 -21.30 -13.65
C MET A 22 16.62 -20.02 -14.34
N ALA A 23 17.14 -19.77 -15.52
CA ALA A 23 16.74 -18.66 -16.36
C ALA A 23 15.36 -18.95 -16.97
N ASP A 24 14.30 -18.42 -16.37
CA ASP A 24 13.30 -17.76 -17.17
C ASP A 24 13.97 -16.47 -17.65
N GLU A 25 14.06 -16.26 -18.96
CA GLU A 25 14.62 -15.04 -19.55
C GLU A 25 13.82 -13.86 -18.96
N GLN A 26 14.42 -13.11 -18.01
CA GLN A 26 13.82 -11.86 -17.58
C GLN A 26 13.64 -10.98 -18.84
N PRO A 27 12.47 -10.39 -19.03
CA PRO A 27 12.24 -9.52 -20.17
C PRO A 27 13.31 -8.43 -20.23
N ASP A 28 13.79 -8.09 -21.42
CA ASP A 28 14.78 -7.01 -21.60
C ASP A 28 14.14 -5.66 -21.27
N ILE A 29 14.08 -5.36 -19.96
CA ILE A 29 13.50 -4.12 -19.41
C ILE A 29 14.31 -2.88 -19.78
N THR A 30 15.51 -3.05 -20.30
CA THR A 30 16.37 -1.90 -20.61
C THR A 30 15.89 -1.14 -21.83
N SER A 31 15.23 -1.79 -22.77
CA SER A 31 14.86 -1.19 -24.06
C SER A 31 13.74 -0.14 -23.96
N TRP A 32 12.88 -0.19 -22.95
CA TRP A 32 11.75 0.72 -22.79
C TRP A 32 11.89 1.69 -21.62
N ILE A 33 12.77 1.37 -20.66
CA ILE A 33 13.08 2.23 -19.51
C ILE A 33 14.27 3.13 -19.80
N LEU A 34 15.24 2.66 -20.61
CA LEU A 34 16.47 3.37 -20.91
C LEU A 34 16.56 3.71 -22.39
N ALA A 35 16.52 5.00 -22.72
CA ALA A 35 16.75 5.49 -24.07
C ALA A 35 18.16 5.13 -24.56
N LYS A 36 18.33 4.94 -25.87
CA LYS A 36 19.67 4.70 -26.48
C LYS A 36 20.64 5.82 -26.18
N ASP A 37 20.17 7.06 -26.12
CA ASP A 37 20.89 8.25 -25.67
C ASP A 37 20.03 9.04 -24.67
N PRO A 38 20.10 8.70 -23.38
CA PRO A 38 19.31 9.40 -22.36
C PRO A 38 19.59 10.91 -22.29
N ALA A 39 20.78 11.36 -22.65
CA ALA A 39 21.11 12.77 -22.66
C ALA A 39 20.48 13.54 -23.84
N ALA A 40 20.03 12.84 -24.88
CA ALA A 40 19.27 13.43 -25.98
C ALA A 40 17.81 13.67 -25.64
N VAL A 41 17.26 12.95 -24.67
CA VAL A 41 15.87 13.16 -24.21
C VAL A 41 15.78 14.46 -23.44
N THR A 42 14.91 15.35 -23.88
CA THR A 42 14.71 16.68 -23.28
C THR A 42 13.24 16.95 -23.05
N GLY A 43 12.91 17.79 -22.11
CA GLY A 43 11.54 18.22 -21.84
C GLY A 43 11.27 18.50 -20.39
N THR A 44 10.03 18.90 -20.11
CA THR A 44 9.53 19.11 -18.74
C THR A 44 8.39 18.16 -18.49
N VAL A 45 8.42 17.44 -17.37
CA VAL A 45 7.37 16.54 -16.91
C VAL A 45 6.77 17.10 -15.63
N ARG A 46 5.55 17.62 -15.71
CA ARG A 46 4.76 18.03 -14.54
C ARG A 46 4.14 16.78 -13.93
N PHE A 47 4.81 16.28 -12.87
CA PHE A 47 4.46 15.03 -12.19
C PHE A 47 3.64 15.29 -10.96
N TRP A 48 2.40 14.80 -10.94
CA TRP A 48 1.51 14.90 -9.79
C TRP A 48 1.40 13.55 -9.07
N ILE A 49 1.54 13.58 -7.72
CA ILE A 49 1.50 12.40 -6.86
C ILE A 49 0.97 12.79 -5.46
N PRO A 50 0.28 11.90 -4.72
CA PRO A 50 -0.20 12.23 -3.37
C PRO A 50 0.90 12.17 -2.27
N PHE A 51 2.18 12.19 -2.65
CA PHE A 51 3.31 12.20 -1.72
C PHE A 51 4.13 13.48 -1.83
N LYS A 52 4.77 13.87 -0.71
CA LYS A 52 5.64 15.06 -0.65
C LYS A 52 7.07 14.70 -1.06
N GLY A 53 7.82 15.70 -1.51
CA GLY A 53 9.24 15.57 -1.83
C GLY A 53 10.04 14.89 -0.70
N SER A 54 9.86 15.35 0.54
CA SER A 54 10.50 14.78 1.75
C SER A 54 10.14 13.33 2.07
N GLN A 55 9.17 12.74 1.38
CA GLN A 55 8.79 11.33 1.49
C GLN A 55 9.51 10.45 0.45
N GLY A 56 10.71 10.82 0.03
CA GLY A 56 11.53 10.09 -0.93
C GLY A 56 11.38 10.54 -2.39
N MET A 57 10.41 11.43 -2.68
CA MET A 57 10.16 11.83 -4.07
C MET A 57 11.26 12.75 -4.62
N ASP A 58 11.87 13.59 -3.78
CA ASP A 58 13.01 14.44 -4.19
C ASP A 58 14.24 13.58 -4.54
N ASP A 59 14.53 12.56 -3.73
CA ASP A 59 15.66 11.64 -3.98
C ASP A 59 15.41 10.79 -5.23
N MET A 60 14.15 10.36 -5.44
CA MET A 60 13.71 9.64 -6.64
C MET A 60 13.97 10.45 -7.90
N ILE A 61 13.56 11.72 -7.92
CA ILE A 61 13.76 12.62 -9.06
C ILE A 61 15.27 12.89 -9.27
N ALA A 62 16.02 13.08 -8.19
CA ALA A 62 17.45 13.30 -8.27
C ALA A 62 18.20 12.11 -8.88
N GLU A 63 17.78 10.88 -8.59
CA GLU A 63 18.36 9.68 -9.21
C GLU A 63 17.97 9.56 -10.68
N PHE A 64 16.71 9.78 -11.05
CA PHE A 64 16.28 9.81 -12.44
C PHE A 64 17.12 10.79 -13.26
N ASN A 65 17.37 11.97 -12.73
CA ASN A 65 18.15 13.01 -13.41
C ASN A 65 19.64 12.65 -13.56
N GLN A 66 20.16 11.65 -12.87
CA GLN A 66 21.52 11.12 -13.16
C GLN A 66 21.56 10.38 -14.50
N THR A 67 20.45 9.76 -14.88
CA THR A 67 20.30 9.07 -16.17
C THR A 67 19.78 10.01 -17.25
N TYR A 68 18.80 10.84 -16.94
CA TYR A 68 18.14 11.79 -17.86
C TYR A 68 18.40 13.25 -17.45
N PRO A 69 19.64 13.76 -17.67
CA PRO A 69 20.06 15.07 -17.12
C PRO A 69 19.33 16.27 -17.76
N ASN A 70 18.71 16.08 -18.92
CA ASN A 70 18.04 17.14 -19.67
C ASN A 70 16.50 17.06 -19.58
N VAL A 71 15.96 16.13 -18.79
CA VAL A 71 14.54 16.08 -18.45
C VAL A 71 14.33 16.75 -17.09
N LYS A 72 13.49 17.77 -17.07
CA LYS A 72 13.07 18.43 -15.83
C LYS A 72 11.80 17.80 -15.31
N VAL A 73 11.81 17.24 -14.10
CA VAL A 73 10.61 16.74 -13.43
C VAL A 73 10.15 17.76 -12.39
N GLU A 74 8.94 18.28 -12.56
CA GLU A 74 8.30 19.24 -11.65
C GLU A 74 7.26 18.52 -10.79
N LEU A 75 7.59 18.32 -9.50
CA LEU A 75 6.74 17.61 -8.55
C LEU A 75 5.63 18.49 -8.00
N THR A 76 4.40 18.02 -8.08
CA THR A 76 3.25 18.61 -7.37
C THR A 76 2.59 17.55 -6.49
N SER A 77 2.46 17.85 -5.20
CA SER A 77 1.76 16.97 -4.26
C SER A 77 0.30 17.37 -4.13
N TYR A 78 -0.61 16.38 -4.15
CA TYR A 78 -2.03 16.62 -3.91
C TYR A 78 -2.58 15.77 -2.76
N ASN A 79 -3.72 16.16 -2.20
CA ASN A 79 -4.38 15.38 -1.15
C ASN A 79 -5.21 14.25 -1.80
N ASN A 80 -4.99 13.00 -1.40
CA ASN A 80 -5.79 11.88 -1.87
C ASN A 80 -7.11 11.78 -1.08
N ASN A 81 -8.02 12.71 -1.37
CA ASN A 81 -9.40 12.73 -0.89
C ASN A 81 -10.32 13.19 -2.03
N SER A 82 -11.62 13.29 -1.81
CA SER A 82 -12.59 13.68 -2.84
C SER A 82 -12.25 15.02 -3.48
N ASP A 83 -11.95 16.04 -2.68
CA ASP A 83 -11.64 17.39 -3.20
C ASP A 83 -10.34 17.43 -3.97
N GLY A 84 -9.31 16.73 -3.48
CA GLY A 84 -8.03 16.62 -4.15
C GLY A 84 -8.13 15.87 -5.49
N ASN A 85 -8.94 14.81 -5.55
CA ASN A 85 -9.17 14.09 -6.81
C ASN A 85 -9.98 14.93 -7.82
N LEU A 86 -10.94 15.75 -7.37
CA LEU A 86 -11.63 16.72 -8.24
C LEU A 86 -10.66 17.78 -8.79
N ALA A 87 -9.73 18.27 -7.96
CA ALA A 87 -8.70 19.22 -8.40
C ALA A 87 -7.75 18.57 -9.43
N VAL A 88 -7.37 17.31 -9.23
CA VAL A 88 -6.59 16.53 -10.20
C VAL A 88 -7.32 16.39 -11.53
N ASP A 89 -8.60 16.05 -11.52
CA ASP A 89 -9.40 15.91 -12.75
C ASP A 89 -9.47 17.23 -13.52
N ALA A 90 -9.67 18.35 -12.81
CA ALA A 90 -9.66 19.69 -13.41
C ALA A 90 -8.29 20.06 -14.02
N ALA A 91 -7.20 19.73 -13.32
CA ALA A 91 -5.83 19.98 -13.77
C ALA A 91 -5.44 19.12 -15.00
N LEU A 92 -5.91 17.86 -15.07
CA LEU A 92 -5.76 17.01 -16.27
C LEU A 92 -6.47 17.63 -17.47
N MET A 93 -7.72 18.06 -17.30
CA MET A 93 -8.49 18.72 -18.36
C MET A 93 -7.87 20.06 -18.80
N ALA A 94 -7.24 20.78 -17.87
CA ALA A 94 -6.56 22.06 -18.17
C ALA A 94 -5.16 21.87 -18.79
N GLY A 95 -4.64 20.64 -18.89
CA GLY A 95 -3.31 20.39 -19.40
C GLY A 95 -2.18 20.84 -18.45
N GLU A 96 -2.43 20.79 -17.15
CA GLU A 96 -1.47 21.16 -16.12
C GLU A 96 -0.66 19.97 -15.59
N ILE A 97 -0.99 18.76 -16.00
CA ILE A 97 -0.36 17.50 -15.61
C ILE A 97 0.18 16.80 -16.86
N ASP A 98 1.41 16.30 -16.81
CA ASP A 98 1.98 15.44 -17.85
C ASP A 98 1.96 13.98 -17.44
N VAL A 99 2.31 13.68 -16.17
CA VAL A 99 2.23 12.34 -15.61
C VAL A 99 1.53 12.41 -14.25
N LEU A 100 0.52 11.57 -14.07
CA LEU A 100 -0.23 11.45 -12.82
C LEU A 100 -0.01 10.08 -12.20
N ALA A 101 0.47 10.04 -10.96
CA ALA A 101 0.38 8.87 -10.09
C ALA A 101 -0.84 9.01 -9.17
N SER A 102 -1.65 7.96 -9.08
CA SER A 102 -2.95 7.96 -8.40
C SER A 102 -3.20 6.63 -7.69
N PHE A 103 -4.26 6.60 -6.87
CA PHE A 103 -4.64 5.43 -6.10
C PHE A 103 -6.06 4.99 -6.42
N GLY A 104 -6.26 3.66 -6.38
CA GLY A 104 -7.56 3.01 -6.51
C GLY A 104 -8.13 3.02 -7.94
N LEU A 105 -8.71 1.90 -8.31
CA LEU A 105 -9.27 1.69 -9.65
C LEU A 105 -10.48 2.58 -9.95
N ALA A 106 -11.30 2.92 -8.96
CA ALA A 106 -12.49 3.75 -9.18
C ALA A 106 -12.15 5.13 -9.78
N ASN A 107 -11.07 5.79 -9.31
CA ASN A 107 -10.60 7.03 -9.92
C ASN A 107 -9.98 6.79 -11.30
N ALA A 108 -9.30 5.66 -11.47
CA ALA A 108 -8.69 5.28 -12.74
C ALA A 108 -9.76 5.08 -13.82
N TYR A 109 -10.77 4.25 -13.56
CA TYR A 109 -11.88 3.99 -14.49
C TYR A 109 -12.57 5.29 -14.94
N ARG A 110 -12.93 6.16 -13.99
CA ARG A 110 -13.54 7.45 -14.32
C ARG A 110 -12.66 8.30 -15.25
N ARG A 111 -11.35 8.29 -15.06
CA ARG A 111 -10.42 9.06 -15.89
C ARG A 111 -10.20 8.42 -17.26
N TRP A 112 -10.17 7.09 -17.34
CA TRP A 112 -10.06 6.36 -18.61
C TRP A 112 -11.31 6.57 -19.46
N GLU A 113 -12.49 6.41 -18.89
CA GLU A 113 -13.78 6.62 -19.52
C GLU A 113 -13.94 8.03 -20.09
N ASN A 114 -13.35 9.03 -19.42
CA ASN A 114 -13.32 10.41 -19.87
C ASN A 114 -12.10 10.77 -20.74
N SER A 115 -11.32 9.80 -21.18
CA SER A 115 -10.14 9.96 -22.05
C SER A 115 -9.13 10.99 -21.53
N LEU A 116 -8.91 11.03 -20.20
CA LEU A 116 -7.97 11.95 -19.57
C LEU A 116 -6.51 11.45 -19.61
N TYR A 117 -6.30 10.20 -20.00
CA TYR A 117 -4.97 9.62 -20.17
C TYR A 117 -4.70 9.26 -21.62
N MET A 118 -3.44 9.29 -21.99
CA MET A 118 -2.92 8.77 -23.25
C MET A 118 -3.01 7.23 -23.25
N GLU A 119 -3.34 6.66 -24.40
CA GLU A 119 -3.30 5.20 -24.61
C GLU A 119 -1.84 4.71 -24.62
N LEU A 120 -1.58 3.67 -23.85
CA LEU A 120 -0.23 3.07 -23.72
C LEU A 120 -0.08 1.76 -24.55
N THR A 121 -1.15 1.27 -25.16
CA THR A 121 -1.17 -0.03 -25.87
C THR A 121 -0.08 -0.11 -26.93
N ASP A 122 0.08 0.92 -27.75
CA ASP A 122 1.12 0.97 -28.79
C ASP A 122 2.54 0.88 -28.23
N TYR A 123 2.78 1.48 -27.06
CA TYR A 123 4.06 1.41 -26.36
C TYR A 123 4.29 0.01 -25.78
N ILE A 124 3.27 -0.58 -25.19
CA ILE A 124 3.31 -1.94 -24.63
C ILE A 124 3.63 -2.94 -25.73
N GLU A 125 2.95 -2.85 -26.87
CA GLU A 125 3.21 -3.71 -28.04
C GLU A 125 4.59 -3.47 -28.64
N LYS A 126 4.97 -2.21 -28.87
CA LYS A 126 6.26 -1.83 -29.45
C LYS A 126 7.45 -2.39 -28.67
N TYR A 127 7.36 -2.37 -27.35
CA TYR A 127 8.43 -2.79 -26.46
C TYR A 127 8.22 -4.20 -25.89
N ASN A 128 7.14 -4.90 -26.30
CA ASN A 128 6.75 -6.22 -25.80
C ASN A 128 6.72 -6.29 -24.27
N ILE A 129 6.06 -5.30 -23.62
CA ILE A 129 5.97 -5.21 -22.16
C ILE A 129 4.89 -6.16 -21.66
N ASN A 130 5.28 -7.15 -20.85
CA ASN A 130 4.33 -8.03 -20.18
C ASN A 130 4.01 -7.48 -18.77
N LEU A 131 2.78 -6.98 -18.56
CA LEU A 131 2.39 -6.38 -17.28
C LEU A 131 2.32 -7.42 -16.17
N VAL A 132 1.85 -8.63 -16.46
CA VAL A 132 1.75 -9.72 -15.47
C VAL A 132 3.15 -10.16 -15.01
N ASP A 133 4.11 -10.29 -15.94
CA ASP A 133 5.49 -10.66 -15.60
C ASP A 133 6.16 -9.57 -14.77
N ASN A 134 5.90 -8.29 -15.08
CA ASN A 134 6.52 -7.15 -14.39
C ASN A 134 5.83 -6.79 -13.07
N TRP A 135 4.49 -6.84 -12.99
CA TRP A 135 3.75 -6.34 -11.82
C TRP A 135 2.71 -7.33 -11.26
N GLY A 136 2.61 -8.54 -11.80
CA GLY A 136 1.67 -9.55 -11.33
C GLY A 136 0.21 -9.32 -11.74
N THR A 137 -0.08 -8.28 -12.53
CA THR A 137 -1.45 -7.90 -12.91
C THR A 137 -1.50 -7.20 -14.27
N ASP A 138 -2.64 -7.33 -14.97
CA ASP A 138 -2.98 -6.61 -16.19
C ASP A 138 -4.30 -5.82 -16.08
N VAL A 139 -4.78 -5.57 -14.85
CA VAL A 139 -6.10 -4.95 -14.61
C VAL A 139 -6.17 -3.46 -14.95
N TYR A 140 -5.04 -2.80 -15.23
CA TYR A 140 -4.99 -1.36 -15.51
C TYR A 140 -5.32 -1.02 -16.94
N LYS A 141 -6.45 -1.53 -17.43
CA LYS A 141 -7.00 -1.32 -18.78
C LYS A 141 -8.50 -1.04 -18.74
N TYR A 142 -9.00 -0.42 -19.78
CA TYR A 142 -10.42 -0.15 -20.03
C TYR A 142 -10.72 -0.49 -21.49
N ASP A 143 -11.74 -1.29 -21.75
CA ASP A 143 -12.07 -1.79 -23.09
C ASP A 143 -10.86 -2.34 -23.86
N ASP A 144 -10.06 -3.20 -23.18
CA ASP A 144 -8.81 -3.78 -23.70
C ASP A 144 -7.69 -2.79 -24.04
N THR A 145 -7.85 -1.50 -23.72
CA THR A 145 -6.85 -0.45 -23.92
C THR A 145 -6.14 -0.15 -22.59
N TYR A 146 -4.82 -0.14 -22.60
CA TYR A 146 -3.99 0.20 -21.45
C TYR A 146 -3.77 1.70 -21.36
N TYR A 147 -3.98 2.28 -20.17
CA TYR A 147 -3.82 3.71 -19.89
C TYR A 147 -2.82 4.02 -18.78
N THR A 148 -2.56 3.07 -17.90
CA THR A 148 -1.67 3.29 -16.75
C THR A 148 -0.85 2.04 -16.47
N PHE A 149 0.33 2.24 -15.87
CA PHE A 149 1.13 1.16 -15.30
C PHE A 149 0.89 1.03 -13.80
N PRO A 150 0.89 -0.19 -13.25
CA PRO A 150 1.05 -0.39 -11.81
C PRO A 150 2.38 0.22 -11.36
N CYS A 151 2.44 0.79 -10.17
CA CYS A 151 3.71 1.32 -9.65
C CYS A 151 3.94 0.96 -8.19
N GLY A 152 2.90 0.67 -7.44
CA GLY A 152 3.04 0.30 -6.05
C GLY A 152 1.75 -0.04 -5.37
N GLY A 153 1.86 -0.41 -4.11
CA GLY A 153 0.73 -0.80 -3.33
C GLY A 153 1.01 -0.83 -1.84
N LEU A 154 0.13 -1.50 -1.15
CA LEU A 154 0.15 -1.66 0.29
C LEU A 154 0.40 -3.14 0.62
N SER A 155 1.25 -3.42 1.60
CA SER A 155 1.28 -4.69 2.28
C SER A 155 0.66 -4.55 3.66
N TYR A 156 0.01 -5.58 4.13
CA TYR A 156 -0.68 -5.58 5.42
C TYR A 156 0.11 -6.40 6.42
N TYR A 157 0.37 -5.80 7.58
CA TYR A 157 1.12 -6.42 8.67
C TYR A 157 0.68 -5.84 10.01
N VAL A 158 1.10 -6.48 11.08
CA VAL A 158 0.95 -5.98 12.45
C VAL A 158 2.26 -5.34 12.87
N SER A 159 2.22 -4.07 13.27
CA SER A 159 3.33 -3.41 13.97
C SER A 159 3.21 -3.64 15.48
N ILE A 160 4.32 -3.87 16.15
CA ILE A 160 4.38 -4.33 17.54
C ILE A 160 5.43 -3.53 18.30
N ASN A 161 5.06 -3.01 19.47
CA ASN A 161 6.02 -2.48 20.42
C ASN A 161 6.77 -3.65 21.08
N MET A 162 8.04 -3.81 20.75
CA MET A 162 8.86 -4.92 21.25
C MET A 162 9.11 -4.87 22.75
N THR A 163 8.99 -3.70 23.40
CA THR A 163 9.06 -3.60 24.86
C THR A 163 7.87 -4.31 25.49
N ASP A 164 6.64 -3.99 25.05
CA ASP A 164 5.43 -4.60 25.61
C ASP A 164 5.34 -6.09 25.25
N TRP A 165 5.78 -6.48 24.04
CA TRP A 165 5.86 -7.87 23.59
C TRP A 165 6.77 -8.71 24.49
N ASN A 166 7.98 -8.21 24.78
CA ASN A 166 8.94 -8.89 25.62
C ASN A 166 8.51 -8.92 27.09
N GLU A 167 7.94 -7.86 27.61
CA GLU A 167 7.37 -7.80 28.97
C GLU A 167 6.23 -8.82 29.14
N ALA A 168 5.43 -9.03 28.12
CA ALA A 168 4.37 -10.05 28.10
C ALA A 168 4.90 -11.49 27.95
N GLY A 169 6.19 -11.67 27.69
CA GLY A 169 6.83 -12.99 27.59
C GLY A 169 6.44 -13.79 26.34
N LEU A 170 6.10 -13.11 25.23
CA LEU A 170 5.55 -13.74 24.03
C LEU A 170 6.58 -14.44 23.13
N GLY A 171 7.89 -14.27 23.40
CA GLY A 171 8.96 -14.95 22.69
C GLY A 171 9.26 -14.32 21.31
N GLU A 172 9.59 -15.17 20.34
CA GLU A 172 9.90 -14.73 18.98
C GLU A 172 8.64 -14.23 18.25
N LEU A 173 8.82 -13.24 17.36
CA LEU A 173 7.71 -12.76 16.51
C LEU A 173 7.25 -13.85 15.54
N PRO A 174 5.94 -14.08 15.41
CA PRO A 174 5.41 -15.13 14.55
C PRO A 174 5.72 -14.86 13.08
N THR A 175 5.93 -15.93 12.34
CA THR A 175 6.00 -15.89 10.87
C THR A 175 4.66 -16.21 10.23
N GLU A 176 3.74 -16.79 10.98
CA GLU A 176 2.33 -17.02 10.67
C GLU A 176 1.58 -17.15 12.00
N TRP A 177 0.43 -16.57 12.11
CA TRP A 177 -0.46 -16.67 13.26
C TRP A 177 -1.93 -16.51 12.88
N THR A 178 -2.81 -17.04 13.72
CA THR A 178 -4.26 -16.86 13.57
C THR A 178 -4.74 -15.59 14.27
N TRP A 179 -5.94 -15.17 13.95
CA TRP A 179 -6.62 -14.10 14.69
C TRP A 179 -6.74 -14.39 16.18
N ASP A 180 -7.01 -15.65 16.55
CA ASP A 180 -7.09 -16.03 17.97
C ASP A 180 -5.74 -15.89 18.68
N GLU A 181 -4.63 -16.27 18.01
CA GLU A 181 -3.28 -16.08 18.53
C GLU A 181 -2.91 -14.61 18.64
N TYR A 182 -3.28 -13.79 17.66
CA TYR A 182 -3.09 -12.33 17.72
C TYR A 182 -3.86 -11.72 18.89
N LEU A 183 -5.14 -12.04 19.04
CA LEU A 183 -5.95 -11.54 20.17
C LEU A 183 -5.44 -12.02 21.53
N ALA A 184 -4.92 -13.24 21.62
CA ALA A 184 -4.27 -13.73 22.84
C ALA A 184 -3.00 -12.92 23.17
N ALA A 185 -2.20 -12.56 22.16
CA ALA A 185 -1.05 -11.69 22.32
C ALA A 185 -1.48 -10.27 22.75
N CYS A 186 -2.52 -9.70 22.14
CA CYS A 186 -3.10 -8.43 22.55
C CYS A 186 -3.56 -8.46 24.02
N ALA A 187 -4.24 -9.53 24.44
CA ALA A 187 -4.66 -9.68 25.82
C ALA A 187 -3.48 -9.73 26.80
N ALA A 188 -2.39 -10.41 26.43
CA ALA A 188 -1.18 -10.50 27.23
C ALA A 188 -0.45 -9.14 27.37
N MET A 189 -0.48 -8.30 26.33
CA MET A 189 0.14 -6.96 26.33
C MET A 189 -0.75 -5.88 26.95
N THR A 190 -2.04 -6.14 27.14
CA THR A 190 -2.97 -5.15 27.73
C THR A 190 -2.61 -4.85 29.19
N LYS A 191 -2.46 -3.56 29.53
CA LYS A 191 -2.17 -3.12 30.89
C LYS A 191 -3.38 -2.42 31.50
N LYS A 192 -3.65 -2.73 32.78
CA LYS A 192 -4.75 -2.13 33.56
C LYS A 192 -4.20 -1.45 34.82
N ASP A 193 -4.85 -0.37 35.24
CA ASP A 193 -4.56 0.28 36.50
C ASP A 193 -5.13 -0.51 37.72
N GLU A 194 -4.88 -0.04 38.92
CA GLU A 194 -5.37 -0.66 40.15
C GLU A 194 -6.92 -0.67 40.26
N ALA A 195 -7.60 0.21 39.52
CA ALA A 195 -9.06 0.27 39.46
C ALA A 195 -9.64 -0.64 38.36
N GLY A 196 -8.77 -1.30 37.58
CA GLY A 196 -9.16 -2.19 36.47
C GLY A 196 -9.43 -1.49 35.14
N ASN A 197 -9.14 -0.19 35.01
CA ASN A 197 -9.25 0.53 33.74
C ASN A 197 -8.08 0.18 32.83
N THR A 198 -8.34 -0.02 31.55
CA THR A 198 -7.26 -0.23 30.56
C THR A 198 -6.48 1.08 30.38
N VAL A 199 -5.17 1.03 30.63
CA VAL A 199 -4.22 2.16 30.47
C VAL A 199 -3.32 1.99 29.26
N LEU A 200 -3.15 0.76 28.77
CA LEU A 200 -2.53 0.42 27.49
C LEU A 200 -3.34 -0.71 26.86
N TYR A 201 -3.86 -0.48 25.68
CA TYR A 201 -4.55 -1.50 24.92
C TYR A 201 -3.54 -2.40 24.20
N GLY A 202 -3.77 -3.71 24.19
CA GLY A 202 -2.87 -4.66 23.57
C GLY A 202 -2.90 -4.60 22.05
N GLY A 203 -4.00 -4.11 21.48
CA GLY A 203 -4.14 -4.01 20.04
C GLY A 203 -5.06 -2.88 19.58
N SER A 204 -5.07 -2.71 18.29
CA SER A 204 -6.04 -1.88 17.56
C SER A 204 -6.09 -2.31 16.11
N ASP A 205 -7.11 -1.84 15.40
CA ASP A 205 -7.08 -1.78 13.96
C ASP A 205 -7.24 -0.32 13.46
N TYR A 206 -7.17 -0.12 12.15
CA TYR A 206 -7.38 1.19 11.55
C TYR A 206 -8.83 1.37 11.14
N HIS A 207 -9.68 1.71 12.10
CA HIS A 207 -11.13 1.80 12.00
C HIS A 207 -11.70 2.65 10.86
N SER A 208 -10.88 3.38 10.13
CA SER A 208 -11.33 4.12 8.96
C SER A 208 -11.54 3.24 7.72
N VAL A 209 -11.15 1.97 7.75
CA VAL A 209 -11.07 1.09 6.57
C VAL A 209 -11.90 -0.20 6.69
N ASN A 210 -12.50 -0.51 7.84
CA ASN A 210 -13.26 -1.76 8.04
C ASN A 210 -12.48 -3.03 7.63
N TYR A 211 -11.32 -3.20 8.19
CA TYR A 211 -10.41 -4.32 7.85
C TYR A 211 -11.02 -5.71 8.05
N PHE A 212 -12.05 -5.85 8.87
CA PHE A 212 -12.76 -7.12 9.02
C PHE A 212 -13.32 -7.66 7.69
N THR A 213 -13.59 -6.79 6.71
CA THR A 213 -14.06 -7.23 5.40
C THR A 213 -12.96 -7.85 4.54
N TYR A 214 -11.69 -7.56 4.85
CA TYR A 214 -10.56 -8.10 4.10
C TYR A 214 -10.35 -9.59 4.27
N VAL A 215 -10.96 -10.19 5.28
CA VAL A 215 -10.93 -11.64 5.48
C VAL A 215 -11.45 -12.40 4.25
N TRP A 216 -12.43 -11.85 3.55
CA TRP A 216 -12.94 -12.45 2.31
C TRP A 216 -11.87 -12.48 1.22
N TYR A 217 -11.22 -11.33 0.95
CA TYR A 217 -10.14 -11.24 0.00
C TYR A 217 -8.94 -12.12 0.42
N GLN A 218 -8.60 -12.13 1.70
CA GLN A 218 -7.53 -12.95 2.24
C GLN A 218 -7.71 -14.44 1.92
N VAL A 219 -8.93 -14.93 1.99
CA VAL A 219 -9.27 -16.36 1.78
C VAL A 219 -9.46 -16.68 0.30
N TYR A 220 -10.11 -15.82 -0.47
CA TYR A 220 -10.55 -16.13 -1.83
C TYR A 220 -9.75 -15.45 -2.94
N GLY A 221 -9.01 -14.38 -2.65
CA GLY A 221 -8.10 -13.72 -3.58
C GLY A 221 -8.76 -12.94 -4.72
N HIS A 222 -10.06 -12.73 -4.67
CA HIS A 222 -10.80 -11.98 -5.67
C HIS A 222 -11.96 -11.23 -5.03
N ASP A 223 -12.59 -10.34 -5.79
CA ASP A 223 -13.69 -9.44 -5.44
C ASP A 223 -14.31 -9.66 -4.07
N GLN A 224 -13.76 -8.97 -3.08
CA GLN A 224 -14.11 -9.16 -1.68
C GLN A 224 -15.51 -8.69 -1.31
N TYR A 225 -16.27 -8.12 -2.26
CA TYR A 225 -17.61 -7.58 -1.99
C TYR A 225 -18.73 -8.27 -2.72
N PHE A 226 -18.43 -9.04 -3.76
CA PHE A 226 -19.42 -9.62 -4.63
C PHE A 226 -19.47 -11.13 -4.44
N GLY A 227 -20.67 -11.65 -4.23
CA GLY A 227 -20.94 -13.06 -4.36
C GLY A 227 -21.02 -13.48 -5.83
N GLU A 228 -21.18 -14.77 -6.07
CA GLU A 228 -21.35 -15.33 -7.43
C GLU A 228 -22.59 -14.78 -8.17
N ASP A 229 -23.56 -14.23 -7.43
CA ASP A 229 -24.78 -13.61 -7.95
C ASP A 229 -24.60 -12.13 -8.36
N GLY A 230 -23.40 -11.59 -8.24
CA GLY A 230 -23.08 -10.19 -8.54
C GLY A 230 -23.59 -9.21 -7.48
N LEU A 231 -24.17 -9.69 -6.38
CA LEU A 231 -24.60 -8.88 -5.23
C LEU A 231 -23.56 -8.90 -4.12
N SER A 232 -23.69 -8.00 -3.13
CA SER A 232 -22.71 -7.92 -2.05
C SER A 232 -22.72 -9.18 -1.16
N ASN A 233 -21.54 -9.55 -0.64
CA ASN A 233 -21.33 -10.72 0.21
C ASN A 233 -21.33 -10.39 1.71
N PHE A 234 -21.78 -9.22 2.13
CA PHE A 234 -21.63 -8.71 3.51
C PHE A 234 -22.27 -9.61 4.59
N THR A 235 -23.24 -10.44 4.24
CA THR A 235 -23.86 -11.39 5.18
C THR A 235 -23.16 -12.75 5.22
N ASP A 236 -22.05 -12.93 4.51
CA ASP A 236 -21.29 -14.17 4.60
C ASP A 236 -20.79 -14.40 6.03
N PRO A 237 -20.87 -15.64 6.55
CA PRO A 237 -20.43 -15.95 7.91
C PRO A 237 -18.97 -15.56 8.19
N LEU A 238 -18.08 -15.61 7.20
CA LEU A 238 -16.68 -15.21 7.32
C LEU A 238 -16.57 -13.73 7.70
N ILE A 239 -17.29 -12.84 7.00
CA ILE A 239 -17.31 -11.40 7.26
C ILE A 239 -17.99 -11.07 8.58
N VAL A 240 -19.17 -11.68 8.83
CA VAL A 240 -19.92 -11.45 10.07
C VAL A 240 -19.13 -11.90 11.30
N ASN A 241 -18.44 -13.04 11.23
CA ASN A 241 -17.60 -13.53 12.33
C ASN A 241 -16.36 -12.64 12.55
N ALA A 242 -15.77 -12.12 11.49
CA ALA A 242 -14.68 -11.15 11.63
C ALA A 242 -15.13 -9.87 12.36
N LEU A 243 -16.30 -9.30 12.02
CA LEU A 243 -16.87 -8.15 12.72
C LEU A 243 -17.19 -8.48 14.19
N LYS A 244 -17.76 -9.67 14.48
CA LYS A 244 -17.99 -10.10 15.88
C LYS A 244 -16.70 -10.19 16.67
N ARG A 245 -15.64 -10.66 16.06
CA ARG A 245 -14.31 -10.77 16.67
C ARG A 245 -13.77 -9.39 17.05
N GLU A 246 -13.90 -8.41 16.16
CA GLU A 246 -13.53 -7.02 16.47
C GLU A 246 -14.34 -6.46 17.63
N ILE A 247 -15.68 -6.55 17.55
CA ILE A 247 -16.57 -6.06 18.62
C ILE A 247 -16.23 -6.71 19.96
N LYS A 248 -15.99 -8.01 19.98
CA LYS A 248 -15.59 -8.73 21.19
C LYS A 248 -14.29 -8.19 21.77
N ALA A 249 -13.25 -8.05 20.95
CA ALA A 249 -11.93 -7.58 21.39
C ALA A 249 -11.99 -6.15 21.95
N GLU A 250 -12.80 -5.28 21.34
CA GLU A 250 -12.93 -3.88 21.71
C GLU A 250 -13.89 -3.67 22.90
N VAL A 251 -15.11 -4.18 22.81
CA VAL A 251 -16.20 -3.83 23.72
C VAL A 251 -16.26 -4.76 24.94
N GLU A 252 -16.12 -6.08 24.73
CA GLU A 252 -16.26 -7.07 25.79
C GLU A 252 -14.92 -7.29 26.53
N ASP A 253 -13.88 -7.64 25.82
CA ASP A 253 -12.58 -7.99 26.39
C ASP A 253 -11.75 -6.75 26.74
N LYS A 254 -12.00 -5.62 26.07
CA LYS A 254 -11.32 -4.33 26.24
C LYS A 254 -9.79 -4.44 26.06
N ILE A 255 -9.40 -5.22 25.08
CA ILE A 255 -8.01 -5.42 24.69
C ILE A 255 -7.64 -4.62 23.43
N TRP A 256 -8.63 -4.15 22.68
CA TRP A 256 -8.45 -3.26 21.54
C TRP A 256 -8.88 -1.84 21.86
N TYR A 257 -8.22 -0.87 21.21
CA TYR A 257 -8.48 0.56 21.37
C TYR A 257 -9.88 0.91 20.87
N PRO A 258 -10.72 1.58 21.66
CA PRO A 258 -12.14 1.76 21.34
C PRO A 258 -12.37 2.63 20.10
N LEU A 259 -13.21 2.15 19.18
CA LEU A 259 -13.61 2.88 17.97
C LEU A 259 -14.17 4.28 18.28
N GLU A 260 -14.99 4.41 19.32
CA GLU A 260 -15.61 5.68 19.68
C GLU A 260 -14.57 6.69 20.22
N VAL A 261 -13.57 6.23 20.98
CA VAL A 261 -12.45 7.08 21.41
C VAL A 261 -11.61 7.51 20.22
N TYR A 262 -11.29 6.56 19.34
CA TYR A 262 -10.57 6.79 18.10
C TYR A 262 -11.22 7.90 17.25
N ARG A 263 -12.54 7.86 17.09
CA ARG A 263 -13.31 8.85 16.31
C ARG A 263 -13.48 10.18 17.01
N ASN A 264 -13.81 10.18 18.30
CA ASN A 264 -14.06 11.40 19.08
C ASN A 264 -12.77 12.22 19.23
N ASP A 265 -11.66 11.58 19.43
CA ASP A 265 -10.35 12.22 19.61
C ASP A 265 -9.65 12.48 18.27
N ASN A 266 -10.29 12.09 17.15
CA ASN A 266 -9.75 12.20 15.80
C ASN A 266 -8.33 11.59 15.69
N ILE A 267 -8.14 10.42 16.31
CA ILE A 267 -6.86 9.73 16.34
C ILE A 267 -6.49 9.31 14.91
N GLN A 268 -5.26 9.56 14.55
CA GLN A 268 -4.70 9.17 13.28
C GLN A 268 -3.80 7.94 13.45
N THR A 269 -3.46 7.29 12.36
CA THR A 269 -2.61 6.09 12.36
C THR A 269 -1.33 6.26 13.19
N GLN A 270 -0.69 7.43 13.12
CA GLN A 270 0.52 7.74 13.89
C GLN A 270 0.28 7.81 15.40
N ASP A 271 -0.89 8.27 15.83
CA ASP A 271 -1.20 8.43 17.25
C ASP A 271 -1.33 7.07 17.95
N VAL A 272 -1.94 6.11 17.25
CA VAL A 272 -1.98 4.71 17.71
C VAL A 272 -0.57 4.17 17.92
N PHE A 273 0.34 4.48 16.99
CA PHE A 273 1.74 4.09 17.05
C PHE A 273 2.52 4.77 18.18
N MET A 274 2.06 5.91 18.69
CA MET A 274 2.74 6.70 19.71
C MET A 274 2.46 6.27 21.15
N GLY A 275 2.01 5.06 21.39
CA GLY A 275 1.88 4.48 22.73
C GLY A 275 0.47 4.31 23.26
N HIS A 276 -0.55 4.46 22.44
CA HIS A 276 -1.93 4.14 22.82
C HIS A 276 -2.19 2.64 22.81
N THR A 277 -1.46 1.90 21.97
CA THR A 277 -1.58 0.44 21.84
C THR A 277 -0.20 -0.24 21.75
N ALA A 278 -0.13 -1.47 22.22
CA ALA A 278 1.09 -2.29 22.13
C ALA A 278 1.29 -2.90 20.75
N ALA A 279 0.19 -3.20 20.03
CA ALA A 279 0.23 -3.69 18.66
C ALA A 279 -0.86 -3.03 17.82
N SER A 280 -0.69 -3.05 16.52
CA SER A 280 -1.65 -2.47 15.60
C SER A 280 -1.69 -3.26 14.30
N ALA A 281 -2.83 -3.90 14.03
CA ALA A 281 -3.11 -4.56 12.78
C ALA A 281 -3.45 -3.49 11.75
N ILE A 282 -2.43 -2.91 11.14
CA ILE A 282 -2.60 -1.71 10.33
C ILE A 282 -1.78 -1.73 9.06
N SER A 283 -2.13 -0.73 8.31
CA SER A 283 -1.59 -0.36 7.05
C SER A 283 -0.07 -0.09 7.07
N PRO A 284 0.52 -0.20 5.92
CA PRO A 284 1.94 -0.01 5.63
C PRO A 284 2.45 1.43 5.86
N ASN A 285 1.56 2.37 6.13
CA ASN A 285 1.91 3.79 6.33
C ASN A 285 2.85 4.07 7.51
N MET A 286 3.05 3.10 8.41
CA MET A 286 3.82 3.26 9.64
C MET A 286 5.29 3.59 9.40
N VAL A 287 5.89 3.05 8.35
CA VAL A 287 7.32 3.26 8.02
C VAL A 287 7.68 4.74 7.95
N ARG A 288 6.82 5.56 7.33
CA ARG A 288 7.06 7.02 7.22
C ARG A 288 7.05 7.74 8.57
N PHE A 289 6.32 7.19 9.57
CA PHE A 289 6.28 7.75 10.92
C PHE A 289 7.44 7.25 11.77
N ILE A 290 7.81 5.98 11.65
CA ILE A 290 8.95 5.40 12.37
C ILE A 290 10.24 6.12 12.03
N ARG A 291 10.45 6.45 10.75
CA ARG A 291 11.69 7.15 10.32
C ARG A 291 11.74 8.63 10.72
N ASP A 292 10.62 9.30 10.96
CA ASP A 292 10.57 10.71 11.36
C ASP A 292 10.59 10.84 12.89
N THR A 293 11.71 10.48 13.50
CA THR A 293 11.92 10.49 14.95
C THR A 293 11.86 11.89 15.56
N SER A 294 11.98 12.95 14.75
CA SER A 294 11.85 14.34 15.22
C SER A 294 10.40 14.68 15.54
N LYS A 295 9.47 14.13 14.80
CA LYS A 295 8.04 14.38 14.92
C LYS A 295 7.30 13.26 15.67
N TYR A 296 7.77 12.03 15.52
CA TYR A 296 7.20 10.83 16.14
C TYR A 296 8.28 10.06 16.93
N PRO A 297 8.70 10.57 18.09
CA PRO A 297 9.78 9.96 18.87
C PRO A 297 9.26 8.70 19.58
N THR A 298 9.47 7.55 18.98
CA THR A 298 9.24 6.26 19.64
C THR A 298 10.40 5.94 20.58
N GLN A 299 10.09 5.34 21.73
CA GLN A 299 11.11 4.93 22.73
C GLN A 299 11.32 3.41 22.75
N TRP A 300 10.81 2.71 21.74
CA TRP A 300 10.89 1.26 21.60
C TRP A 300 11.30 0.87 20.18
N ILE A 301 11.79 -0.35 20.05
CA ILE A 301 11.99 -1.01 18.77
C ILE A 301 10.63 -1.50 18.26
N THR A 302 10.30 -1.20 17.01
CA THR A 302 9.08 -1.71 16.38
C THR A 302 9.36 -3.03 15.70
N GLY A 303 8.68 -4.08 16.13
CA GLY A 303 8.64 -5.38 15.45
C GLY A 303 7.48 -5.46 14.47
N PHE A 304 7.55 -6.45 13.57
CA PHE A 304 6.55 -6.67 12.55
C PHE A 304 6.18 -8.15 12.46
N ALA A 305 4.89 -8.43 12.36
CA ALA A 305 4.38 -9.77 12.12
C ALA A 305 3.42 -9.74 10.91
N PRO A 306 3.26 -10.86 10.19
CA PRO A 306 2.31 -10.91 9.08
C PRO A 306 0.87 -10.66 9.56
N TRP A 307 0.00 -10.28 8.64
CA TRP A 307 -1.43 -10.15 8.91
C TRP A 307 -1.99 -11.50 9.38
N PRO A 308 -2.78 -11.54 10.48
CA PRO A 308 -3.31 -12.81 10.99
C PRO A 308 -4.23 -13.49 9.98
N VAL A 309 -4.23 -14.81 9.99
CA VAL A 309 -5.06 -15.66 9.13
C VAL A 309 -6.20 -16.31 9.92
N GLU A 310 -7.24 -16.80 9.23
CA GLU A 310 -8.31 -17.57 9.88
C GLU A 310 -7.80 -18.95 10.33
N GLU A 311 -7.01 -19.61 9.46
CA GLU A 311 -6.42 -20.93 9.75
C GLU A 311 -4.98 -20.97 9.26
N LYS A 312 -4.06 -21.54 10.07
CA LYS A 312 -2.66 -21.73 9.67
C LYS A 312 -2.55 -22.63 8.44
N GLY A 313 -1.64 -22.26 7.54
CA GLY A 313 -1.39 -22.97 6.29
C GLY A 313 -2.43 -22.71 5.19
N GLN A 314 -3.42 -21.82 5.43
CA GLN A 314 -4.30 -21.37 4.36
C GLN A 314 -3.54 -20.52 3.36
N THR A 315 -4.02 -20.48 2.11
CA THR A 315 -3.57 -19.46 1.17
C THR A 315 -3.93 -18.09 1.72
N ASN A 316 -2.93 -17.19 1.80
CA ASN A 316 -3.11 -15.85 2.31
C ASN A 316 -2.86 -14.81 1.21
N TYR A 317 -3.91 -14.43 0.52
CA TYR A 317 -3.85 -13.43 -0.55
C TYR A 317 -3.50 -12.01 -0.05
N MET A 318 -3.49 -11.77 1.27
CA MET A 318 -3.03 -10.52 1.88
C MET A 318 -1.51 -10.50 2.15
N ALA A 319 -0.80 -11.60 1.91
CA ALA A 319 0.62 -11.72 2.24
C ALA A 319 1.55 -10.94 1.30
N GLY A 320 1.02 -10.35 0.23
CA GLY A 320 1.81 -9.61 -0.74
C GLY A 320 1.54 -8.11 -0.77
N VAL A 321 2.12 -7.44 -1.76
CA VAL A 321 1.86 -6.01 -2.04
C VAL A 321 0.66 -5.89 -2.97
N SER A 322 -0.40 -5.20 -2.57
CA SER A 322 -1.53 -4.93 -3.44
C SER A 322 -1.12 -3.94 -4.55
N ASN A 323 -1.61 -4.14 -5.76
CA ASN A 323 -1.47 -3.17 -6.85
C ASN A 323 -2.51 -2.06 -6.70
N PHE A 324 -2.28 -1.15 -5.76
CA PHE A 324 -3.20 -0.07 -5.43
C PHE A 324 -2.86 1.24 -6.13
N SER A 325 -1.56 1.45 -6.42
CA SER A 325 -1.04 2.67 -7.04
C SER A 325 -0.76 2.43 -8.51
N HIS A 326 -1.16 3.37 -9.33
CA HIS A 326 -0.94 3.36 -10.77
C HIS A 326 -0.52 4.75 -11.27
N ALA A 327 0.15 4.80 -12.41
CA ALA A 327 0.53 6.05 -13.06
C ALA A 327 0.30 6.00 -14.56
N GLY A 328 -0.01 7.14 -15.15
CA GLY A 328 -0.22 7.28 -16.60
C GLY A 328 0.13 8.67 -17.10
N ILE A 329 0.24 8.78 -18.42
CA ILE A 329 0.51 10.04 -19.13
C ILE A 329 -0.81 10.72 -19.45
N ALA A 330 -0.91 12.02 -19.22
CA ALA A 330 -2.11 12.78 -19.57
C ALA A 330 -2.31 12.84 -21.10
N ALA A 331 -3.56 12.79 -21.55
CA ALA A 331 -3.92 12.76 -22.97
C ALA A 331 -3.43 13.98 -23.77
N ASN A 332 -3.19 15.10 -23.09
CA ASN A 332 -2.71 16.36 -23.67
C ASN A 332 -1.26 16.70 -23.27
N CYS A 333 -0.46 15.68 -22.91
CA CYS A 333 0.96 15.85 -22.62
C CYS A 333 1.71 16.42 -23.82
N ALA A 334 2.54 17.44 -23.60
CA ALA A 334 3.30 18.08 -24.67
C ALA A 334 4.65 17.40 -24.96
N ASP A 335 5.32 16.91 -23.94
CA ASP A 335 6.64 16.28 -24.01
C ASP A 335 6.53 14.76 -23.84
N GLU A 336 5.83 14.10 -24.77
CA GLU A 336 5.49 12.65 -24.67
C GLU A 336 6.71 11.75 -24.44
N GLU A 337 7.84 12.00 -25.11
CA GLU A 337 9.04 11.18 -24.96
C GLU A 337 9.62 11.28 -23.54
N ALA A 338 9.70 12.49 -22.99
CA ALA A 338 10.15 12.72 -21.62
C ALA A 338 9.18 12.10 -20.61
N ALA A 339 7.88 12.25 -20.83
CA ALA A 339 6.83 11.66 -20.00
C ALA A 339 6.85 10.13 -20.03
N TRP A 340 7.10 9.52 -21.20
CA TRP A 340 7.24 8.07 -21.34
C TRP A 340 8.41 7.53 -20.50
N TYR A 341 9.63 8.10 -20.65
CA TYR A 341 10.78 7.62 -19.89
C TYR A 341 10.66 7.89 -18.39
N TRP A 342 9.99 9.00 -18.01
CA TRP A 342 9.65 9.21 -16.61
C TRP A 342 8.66 8.17 -16.10
N LEU A 343 7.56 7.90 -16.80
CA LEU A 343 6.55 6.91 -16.41
C LEU A 343 7.17 5.51 -16.31
N ALA A 344 7.93 5.09 -17.31
CA ALA A 344 8.57 3.79 -17.37
C ALA A 344 9.56 3.60 -16.20
N TRP A 345 10.40 4.62 -15.96
CA TRP A 345 11.36 4.59 -14.86
C TRP A 345 10.67 4.67 -13.48
N TYR A 346 9.66 5.53 -13.33
CA TYR A 346 8.89 5.65 -12.11
C TYR A 346 8.18 4.34 -11.73
N SER A 347 7.54 3.69 -12.70
CA SER A 347 6.79 2.44 -12.47
C SER A 347 7.70 1.22 -12.22
N THR A 348 9.00 1.35 -12.43
CA THR A 348 10.00 0.30 -12.24
C THR A 348 11.03 0.70 -11.18
N TYR A 349 12.20 1.17 -11.57
CA TYR A 349 13.30 1.51 -10.64
C TYR A 349 12.92 2.59 -9.61
N GLY A 350 12.17 3.60 -10.04
CA GLY A 350 11.74 4.69 -9.18
C GLY A 350 10.72 4.28 -8.13
N SER A 351 9.92 3.26 -8.41
CA SER A 351 8.85 2.84 -7.51
C SER A 351 9.35 2.34 -6.13
N ARG A 352 10.61 1.92 -6.02
CA ARG A 352 11.21 1.56 -4.72
C ARG A 352 11.21 2.71 -3.70
N TYR A 353 11.23 3.97 -4.16
CA TYR A 353 11.18 5.14 -3.29
C TYR A 353 9.82 5.32 -2.59
N LEU A 354 8.76 4.65 -3.09
CA LEU A 354 7.44 4.66 -2.47
C LEU A 354 7.46 4.13 -1.04
N ILE A 355 8.43 3.27 -0.68
CA ILE A 355 8.60 2.77 0.68
C ILE A 355 8.83 3.90 1.69
N CYS A 356 9.50 4.98 1.29
CA CYS A 356 9.71 6.15 2.15
C CYS A 356 8.41 6.89 2.49
N ALA A 357 7.37 6.69 1.69
CA ALA A 357 6.01 7.18 1.92
C ALA A 357 5.10 6.13 2.58
N GLY A 358 5.62 4.93 2.85
CA GLY A 358 4.88 3.80 3.42
C GLY A 358 4.13 2.95 2.39
N HIS A 359 4.45 3.10 1.10
CA HIS A 359 3.98 2.22 0.03
C HIS A 359 5.14 1.39 -0.49
N GLN A 360 4.84 0.25 -1.06
CA GLN A 360 5.86 -0.61 -1.65
C GLN A 360 5.76 -0.58 -3.16
N SER A 361 6.91 -0.79 -3.82
CA SER A 361 6.92 -1.08 -5.24
C SER A 361 6.14 -2.36 -5.51
N SER A 362 5.34 -2.39 -6.56
CA SER A 362 4.75 -3.62 -7.09
C SER A 362 5.58 -4.21 -8.24
N TRP A 363 6.65 -3.56 -8.65
CA TRP A 363 7.52 -4.07 -9.68
C TRP A 363 8.39 -5.22 -9.18
N LYS A 364 8.27 -6.40 -9.81
CA LYS A 364 8.97 -7.62 -9.40
C LYS A 364 10.51 -7.54 -9.53
N GLY A 365 11.03 -6.61 -10.32
CA GLY A 365 12.46 -6.35 -10.45
C GLY A 365 13.05 -5.46 -9.34
N THR A 366 12.28 -5.10 -8.31
CA THR A 366 12.77 -4.26 -7.20
C THR A 366 13.81 -5.00 -6.36
N ASP A 367 14.97 -4.38 -6.14
CA ASP A 367 15.96 -4.87 -5.17
C ASP A 367 15.46 -4.60 -3.75
N THR A 368 14.95 -5.64 -3.13
CA THR A 368 14.38 -5.59 -1.79
C THR A 368 15.43 -5.45 -0.69
N ASN A 369 16.70 -5.87 -0.95
CA ASN A 369 17.78 -5.74 0.01
C ASN A 369 18.19 -4.27 0.22
N ALA A 370 17.99 -3.42 -0.79
CA ALA A 370 18.29 -1.99 -0.70
C ALA A 370 17.23 -1.18 0.06
N LEU A 371 16.06 -1.75 0.38
CA LEU A 371 14.96 -1.00 0.97
C LEU A 371 15.24 -0.51 2.39
N VAL A 372 15.99 -1.27 3.19
CA VAL A 372 16.37 -0.87 4.57
C VAL A 372 17.22 0.40 4.53
N ASP A 373 18.26 0.41 3.69
CA ASP A 373 19.15 1.56 3.54
C ASP A 373 18.39 2.78 2.96
N LEU A 374 17.48 2.53 2.02
CA LEU A 374 16.68 3.59 1.44
C LEU A 374 15.76 4.27 2.48
N VAL A 375 15.15 3.47 3.38
CA VAL A 375 14.25 4.00 4.41
C VAL A 375 15.00 4.66 5.55
N PHE A 376 16.03 4.01 6.08
CA PHE A 376 16.70 4.40 7.32
C PHE A 376 18.11 4.97 7.13
N GLY A 377 18.61 4.97 5.90
CA GLY A 377 19.96 5.43 5.55
C GLY A 377 21.05 4.41 5.80
N SER A 378 20.85 3.45 6.70
CA SER A 378 21.72 2.28 6.94
C SER A 378 21.02 1.27 7.84
N GLU A 379 21.47 0.02 7.83
CA GLU A 379 20.98 -1.02 8.74
C GLU A 379 21.25 -0.67 10.21
N GLU A 380 22.40 -0.08 10.54
CA GLU A 380 22.72 0.42 11.89
C GLU A 380 21.70 1.44 12.41
N ASN A 381 21.19 2.31 11.54
CA ASN A 381 20.14 3.24 11.92
C ASN A 381 18.78 2.56 12.05
N ALA A 382 18.50 1.57 11.19
CA ALA A 382 17.28 0.80 11.26
C ALA A 382 17.15 0.04 12.58
N GLU A 383 18.24 -0.63 13.05
CA GLU A 383 18.29 -1.38 14.30
C GLU A 383 17.93 -0.55 15.54
N LYS A 384 18.06 0.77 15.48
CA LYS A 384 17.65 1.69 16.55
C LYS A 384 16.15 1.93 16.62
N LEU A 385 15.43 1.59 15.56
CA LEU A 385 14.02 1.95 15.37
C LEU A 385 13.13 0.72 15.13
N VAL A 386 13.64 -0.28 14.45
CA VAL A 386 12.88 -1.46 14.04
C VAL A 386 13.66 -2.76 14.30
N ASP A 387 12.92 -3.84 14.48
CA ASP A 387 13.47 -5.19 14.33
C ASP A 387 13.65 -5.46 12.83
N VAL A 388 14.90 -5.37 12.36
CA VAL A 388 15.26 -5.36 10.93
C VAL A 388 14.85 -6.66 10.24
N GLU A 389 15.00 -7.80 10.91
CA GLU A 389 14.65 -9.09 10.32
C GLU A 389 13.14 -9.24 10.12
N SER A 390 12.33 -8.80 11.09
CA SER A 390 10.89 -8.81 10.96
C SER A 390 10.42 -7.78 9.92
N PHE A 391 11.06 -6.60 9.84
CA PHE A 391 10.79 -5.60 8.81
C PHE A 391 11.02 -6.17 7.41
N LYS A 392 12.19 -6.75 7.15
CA LYS A 392 12.51 -7.40 5.87
C LYS A 392 11.46 -8.45 5.50
N ARG A 393 11.03 -9.25 6.45
CA ARG A 393 10.07 -10.34 6.24
C ARG A 393 8.70 -9.89 5.77
N VAL A 394 8.14 -8.83 6.34
CA VAL A 394 6.77 -8.37 6.06
C VAL A 394 6.70 -7.28 5.00
N VAL A 395 7.74 -6.47 4.88
CA VAL A 395 7.75 -5.31 3.95
C VAL A 395 8.30 -5.68 2.58
N VAL A 396 8.98 -6.83 2.47
CA VAL A 396 9.77 -7.23 1.30
C VAL A 396 9.17 -8.43 0.55
N ASN A 397 8.02 -8.96 0.95
CA ASN A 397 7.40 -10.09 0.28
C ASN A 397 6.54 -9.65 -0.90
N TYR A 398 6.80 -10.21 -2.10
CA TYR A 398 6.24 -9.77 -3.39
C TYR A 398 5.26 -10.73 -4.05
N ASP A 399 4.69 -11.70 -3.35
CA ASP A 399 3.66 -12.56 -3.95
C ASP A 399 2.30 -11.84 -3.98
N ASN A 400 1.85 -11.46 -5.19
CA ASN A 400 0.72 -10.57 -5.37
C ASN A 400 -0.45 -11.09 -6.16
N PRO A 401 -1.67 -10.99 -5.63
CA PRO A 401 -2.87 -10.79 -6.42
C PRO A 401 -3.37 -9.35 -6.41
N PRO A 402 -4.18 -8.94 -7.40
CA PRO A 402 -4.76 -7.60 -7.49
C PRO A 402 -5.78 -7.36 -6.36
N TYR A 403 -5.79 -6.13 -5.83
CA TYR A 403 -6.68 -5.69 -4.76
C TYR A 403 -7.62 -4.57 -5.24
N THR A 404 -8.90 -4.65 -4.86
CA THR A 404 -9.88 -3.59 -5.10
C THR A 404 -10.36 -2.94 -3.80
N ASP A 405 -10.50 -1.61 -3.76
CA ASP A 405 -10.78 -0.81 -2.57
C ASP A 405 -12.24 -0.92 -2.10
N VAL A 406 -12.46 -0.78 -0.78
CA VAL A 406 -13.72 -1.06 -0.08
C VAL A 406 -14.75 0.06 -0.15
N ASN A 407 -16.01 -0.32 -0.18
CA ASN A 407 -17.16 0.56 -0.20
C ASN A 407 -17.44 1.19 1.19
N LYS A 408 -17.61 2.52 1.22
CA LYS A 408 -17.92 3.30 2.43
C LYS A 408 -19.33 3.04 3.02
N ALA A 409 -20.19 2.32 2.31
CA ALA A 409 -21.58 2.08 2.72
C ALA A 409 -21.73 1.30 4.04
N ILE A 410 -20.72 0.52 4.43
CA ILE A 410 -20.76 -0.29 5.65
C ILE A 410 -20.39 0.49 6.93
N ASN A 411 -19.73 1.65 6.81
CA ASN A 411 -19.19 2.40 7.95
C ASN A 411 -20.23 2.76 9.02
N GLU A 412 -21.45 3.09 8.62
CA GLU A 412 -22.50 3.51 9.53
C GLU A 412 -22.99 2.34 10.38
N TYR A 413 -23.27 1.21 9.75
CA TYR A 413 -23.82 0.05 10.43
C TYR A 413 -22.79 -0.68 11.28
N THR A 414 -21.54 -0.73 10.85
CA THR A 414 -20.43 -1.19 11.67
C THR A 414 -20.36 -0.41 12.98
N ARG A 415 -20.46 0.93 12.92
CA ARG A 415 -20.48 1.77 14.12
C ARG A 415 -21.65 1.44 15.05
N TYR A 416 -22.86 1.22 14.51
CA TYR A 416 -24.01 0.85 15.35
C TYR A 416 -23.80 -0.50 16.03
N ALA A 417 -23.12 -1.44 15.38
CA ALA A 417 -22.77 -2.72 15.98
C ALA A 417 -21.76 -2.56 17.14
N HIS A 418 -20.70 -1.75 16.96
CA HIS A 418 -19.74 -1.43 18.03
C HIS A 418 -20.40 -0.69 19.22
N GLN A 419 -21.39 0.13 18.96
CA GLN A 419 -22.18 0.81 20.00
C GLN A 419 -23.21 -0.11 20.72
N GLY A 420 -23.34 -1.35 20.28
CA GLY A 420 -24.35 -2.27 20.81
C GLY A 420 -25.80 -1.92 20.44
N LEU A 421 -26.00 -1.08 19.43
CA LEU A 421 -27.32 -0.67 18.94
C LEU A 421 -27.96 -1.71 18.03
N MET A 422 -27.16 -2.60 17.48
CA MET A 422 -27.56 -3.76 16.69
C MET A 422 -26.50 -4.87 16.77
N THR A 423 -26.86 -6.08 16.37
CA THR A 423 -25.90 -7.19 16.26
C THR A 423 -25.04 -7.04 15.00
N ALA A 424 -23.93 -7.77 14.92
CA ALA A 424 -23.11 -7.81 13.72
C ALA A 424 -23.89 -8.32 12.50
N GLU A 425 -24.76 -9.33 12.70
CA GLU A 425 -25.64 -9.86 11.66
C GLU A 425 -26.62 -8.80 11.14
N GLU A 426 -27.28 -8.07 12.05
CA GLU A 426 -28.20 -6.99 11.68
C GLU A 426 -27.49 -5.87 10.94
N ALA A 427 -26.30 -5.48 11.41
CA ALA A 427 -25.47 -4.46 10.79
C ALA A 427 -25.08 -4.84 9.35
N MET A 428 -24.59 -6.06 9.17
CA MET A 428 -24.18 -6.55 7.85
C MET A 428 -25.36 -6.79 6.91
N ALA A 429 -26.52 -7.19 7.43
CA ALA A 429 -27.76 -7.31 6.63
C ALA A 429 -28.23 -5.95 6.10
N GLN A 430 -28.17 -4.90 6.92
CA GLN A 430 -28.52 -3.53 6.50
C GLN A 430 -27.50 -2.98 5.49
N ALA A 431 -26.21 -3.19 5.74
CA ALA A 431 -25.16 -2.79 4.79
C ALA A 431 -25.34 -3.49 3.43
N LYS A 432 -25.64 -4.80 3.44
CA LYS A 432 -25.93 -5.57 2.23
C LYS A 432 -27.12 -5.00 1.46
N GLN A 433 -28.24 -4.72 2.13
CA GLN A 433 -29.43 -4.18 1.48
C GLN A 433 -29.10 -2.89 0.71
N ILE A 434 -28.37 -1.96 1.34
CA ILE A 434 -28.01 -0.67 0.69
C ILE A 434 -27.04 -0.89 -0.47
N ALA A 435 -26.04 -1.75 -0.29
CA ALA A 435 -25.08 -2.06 -1.36
C ALA A 435 -25.77 -2.70 -2.56
N ASP A 436 -26.64 -3.68 -2.33
CA ASP A 436 -27.38 -4.38 -3.39
C ASP A 436 -28.36 -3.46 -4.12
N GLU A 437 -29.01 -2.53 -3.40
CA GLU A 437 -29.84 -1.49 -4.02
C GLU A 437 -29.01 -0.53 -4.90
N ALA A 438 -27.82 -0.15 -4.44
CA ALA A 438 -26.90 0.68 -5.21
C ALA A 438 -26.41 -0.04 -6.47
N ILE A 439 -26.05 -1.32 -6.37
CA ILE A 439 -25.64 -2.16 -7.50
C ILE A 439 -26.75 -2.24 -8.55
N LYS A 440 -27.97 -2.58 -8.12
CA LYS A 440 -29.12 -2.71 -9.03
C LYS A 440 -29.57 -1.40 -9.70
N ASN A 441 -29.24 -0.26 -9.12
CA ASN A 441 -29.55 1.06 -9.67
C ASN A 441 -28.42 1.64 -10.53
N ALA A 442 -27.27 0.97 -10.58
CA ALA A 442 -26.13 1.38 -11.42
C ALA A 442 -26.18 0.78 -12.85
N ASP A 443 -26.98 -0.29 -13.03
CA ASP A 443 -27.32 -0.89 -14.35
C ASP A 443 -28.52 -0.12 -14.99
#